data_248de73c4dee00980e0f089c8a8e15b1
#
_entry.id   248de73c4dee00980e0f089c8a8e15b1
#
_cell.length_a   1.000
_cell.length_b   1.000
_cell.length_c   1.000
_cell.angle_alpha   90.00
_cell.angle_beta   90.00
_cell.angle_gamma   90.00
#
_symmetry.space_group_name_H-M   'P 1'
#
loop_
_entity.id
_entity.type
_entity.pdbx_description
1 polymer ?
#
loop_
_entity_poly.entity_id
_entity_poly.type
_entity_poly.pdbx_seq_one_letter_code
_entity_poly.pdbx_strand_id
1 'polypeptide(L)'
;LNKEPLSFKQNFINFFCEILVRKKIKKQFGGKLKAFVSGGGALDKKIGEFLNSIGLPTLQGYGLTETSPVVSCNIPGKIRIETVGPPFKTNQVKIAEDGEILVKGENVMLGYWKMKKETDDIIKNGWLHTGDIGEITKEGNLKITDRKKEIIVNLGGDNISPSKIENLLCLNEKIKQSFVYGDKKTYLVALIISETDENKKEIEFYLETLNKTLSLIEKIKKFKLIKEEFTIENGMLTPTLKLKRKEIIKNYKQQLENLY
;
A
#
# COMPACT_ATOMS: atom_id res chain seq x y z
N LEU A 1 -16.95 -8.04 -4.30
CA LEU A 1 -17.92 -7.27 -5.08
C LEU A 1 -19.31 -7.73 -4.65
N ASN A 2 -20.12 -6.84 -4.13
CA ASN A 2 -21.52 -7.11 -3.80
C ASN A 2 -22.22 -7.61 -5.07
N LYS A 3 -22.72 -8.83 -5.05
CA LYS A 3 -23.46 -9.42 -6.14
C LYS A 3 -24.93 -9.00 -5.99
N GLU A 4 -25.25 -7.75 -6.27
CA GLU A 4 -26.61 -7.44 -6.65
C GLU A 4 -26.91 -8.09 -8.00
N PRO A 5 -28.08 -8.69 -8.19
CA PRO A 5 -28.42 -9.31 -9.46
C PRO A 5 -28.41 -8.23 -10.56
N LEU A 6 -27.61 -8.45 -11.57
CA LEU A 6 -27.51 -7.53 -12.71
C LEU A 6 -28.87 -7.46 -13.43
N SER A 7 -29.27 -6.26 -13.85
CA SER A 7 -30.44 -6.07 -14.71
C SER A 7 -30.21 -6.77 -16.06
N PHE A 8 -31.29 -7.02 -16.81
CA PHE A 8 -31.23 -7.63 -18.14
C PHE A 8 -30.29 -6.88 -19.09
N LYS A 9 -30.33 -5.55 -19.10
CA LYS A 9 -29.45 -4.69 -19.88
C LYS A 9 -27.98 -4.83 -19.46
N GLN A 10 -27.71 -4.90 -18.15
CA GLN A 10 -26.37 -5.09 -17.62
C GLN A 10 -25.81 -6.49 -17.95
N ASN A 11 -26.64 -7.53 -17.91
CA ASN A 11 -26.24 -8.88 -18.32
C ASN A 11 -25.86 -8.93 -19.81
N PHE A 12 -26.62 -8.26 -20.67
CA PHE A 12 -26.34 -8.15 -22.09
C PHE A 12 -25.00 -7.46 -22.36
N ILE A 13 -24.75 -6.31 -21.74
CA ILE A 13 -23.48 -5.59 -21.83
C ILE A 13 -22.33 -6.46 -21.29
N ASN A 14 -22.54 -7.12 -20.16
CA ASN A 14 -21.53 -7.98 -19.55
C ASN A 14 -21.13 -9.17 -20.44
N PHE A 15 -22.10 -9.74 -21.18
CA PHE A 15 -21.84 -10.80 -22.16
C PHE A 15 -20.92 -10.32 -23.31
N PHE A 16 -21.18 -9.14 -23.86
CA PHE A 16 -20.29 -8.56 -24.88
C PHE A 16 -18.92 -8.20 -24.32
N CYS A 17 -18.84 -7.65 -23.12
CA CYS A 17 -17.57 -7.39 -22.44
C CYS A 17 -16.77 -8.67 -22.21
N GLU A 18 -17.43 -9.80 -21.92
CA GLU A 18 -16.73 -11.09 -21.74
C GLU A 18 -16.06 -11.52 -23.06
N ILE A 19 -16.78 -11.44 -24.18
CA ILE A 19 -16.28 -11.92 -25.48
C ILE A 19 -15.26 -10.97 -26.09
N LEU A 20 -15.59 -9.68 -26.14
CA LEU A 20 -14.81 -8.69 -26.90
C LEU A 20 -13.60 -8.15 -26.13
N VAL A 21 -13.68 -8.13 -24.79
CA VAL A 21 -12.66 -7.51 -23.93
C VAL A 21 -11.96 -8.56 -23.08
N ARG A 22 -12.67 -9.19 -22.15
CA ARG A 22 -12.02 -10.05 -21.12
C ARG A 22 -11.30 -11.25 -21.72
N LYS A 23 -11.91 -11.95 -22.70
CA LYS A 23 -11.25 -13.08 -23.39
C LYS A 23 -9.99 -12.65 -24.13
N LYS A 24 -10.02 -11.47 -24.80
CA LYS A 24 -8.85 -10.95 -25.51
C LYS A 24 -7.72 -10.60 -24.54
N ILE A 25 -8.05 -9.91 -23.43
CA ILE A 25 -7.07 -9.57 -22.40
C ILE A 25 -6.47 -10.85 -21.79
N LYS A 26 -7.30 -11.81 -21.38
CA LYS A 26 -6.82 -13.10 -20.85
C LYS A 26 -5.89 -13.84 -21.82
N LYS A 27 -6.15 -13.75 -23.13
CA LYS A 27 -5.30 -14.36 -24.15
C LYS A 27 -3.90 -13.74 -24.21
N GLN A 28 -3.76 -12.44 -23.96
CA GLN A 28 -2.44 -11.77 -23.88
C GLN A 28 -1.59 -12.32 -22.72
N PHE A 29 -2.23 -12.84 -21.67
CA PHE A 29 -1.56 -13.54 -20.55
C PHE A 29 -1.54 -15.06 -20.74
N GLY A 30 -1.53 -15.53 -22.01
CA GLY A 30 -1.48 -16.95 -22.33
C GLY A 30 -2.78 -17.73 -22.15
N GLY A 31 -3.89 -17.07 -21.77
CA GLY A 31 -5.23 -17.65 -21.62
C GLY A 31 -5.44 -18.63 -20.45
N LYS A 32 -4.37 -18.98 -19.73
CA LYS A 32 -4.38 -19.94 -18.62
C LYS A 32 -4.22 -19.29 -17.25
N LEU A 33 -4.04 -17.98 -17.20
CA LEU A 33 -3.89 -17.23 -15.95
C LEU A 33 -5.15 -17.39 -15.09
N LYS A 34 -4.99 -17.88 -13.86
CA LYS A 34 -6.09 -18.05 -12.89
C LYS A 34 -6.29 -16.79 -12.05
N ALA A 35 -5.19 -16.18 -11.59
CA ALA A 35 -5.19 -14.96 -10.80
C ALA A 35 -3.80 -14.33 -10.80
N PHE A 36 -3.73 -13.03 -10.55
CA PHE A 36 -2.53 -12.36 -10.06
C PHE A 36 -2.51 -12.43 -8.54
N VAL A 37 -1.32 -12.47 -7.96
CA VAL A 37 -1.14 -12.29 -6.52
C VAL A 37 -0.32 -11.02 -6.32
N SER A 38 -0.92 -10.05 -5.62
CA SER A 38 -0.27 -8.80 -5.24
C SER A 38 0.14 -8.88 -3.77
N GLY A 39 1.40 -8.62 -3.50
CA GLY A 39 1.97 -8.63 -2.15
C GLY A 39 3.14 -7.67 -2.02
N GLY A 40 3.57 -7.40 -0.78
CA GLY A 40 4.70 -6.52 -0.49
C GLY A 40 4.38 -5.02 -0.45
N GLY A 41 3.20 -4.60 -0.88
CA GLY A 41 2.71 -3.22 -0.80
C GLY A 41 1.19 -3.18 -0.94
N ALA A 42 0.57 -2.06 -0.57
CA ALA A 42 -0.86 -1.87 -0.71
C ALA A 42 -1.23 -1.73 -2.20
N LEU A 43 -2.23 -2.47 -2.65
CA LEU A 43 -2.81 -2.31 -3.97
C LEU A 43 -3.88 -1.20 -3.89
N ASP A 44 -3.79 -0.22 -4.80
CA ASP A 44 -4.84 0.79 -4.91
C ASP A 44 -6.20 0.14 -5.21
N LYS A 45 -7.24 0.62 -4.52
CA LYS A 45 -8.59 0.05 -4.62
C LYS A 45 -9.14 0.11 -6.04
N LYS A 46 -8.98 1.24 -6.75
CA LYS A 46 -9.51 1.42 -8.10
C LYS A 46 -8.80 0.50 -9.09
N ILE A 47 -7.48 0.34 -8.93
CA ILE A 47 -6.69 -0.61 -9.74
C ILE A 47 -7.16 -2.04 -9.48
N GLY A 48 -7.33 -2.43 -8.21
CA GLY A 48 -7.82 -3.75 -7.85
C GLY A 48 -9.23 -4.02 -8.40
N GLU A 49 -10.15 -3.07 -8.29
CA GLU A 49 -11.50 -3.14 -8.88
C GLU A 49 -11.45 -3.25 -10.40
N PHE A 50 -10.63 -2.44 -11.04
CA PHE A 50 -10.45 -2.46 -12.49
C PHE A 50 -9.95 -3.83 -12.97
N LEU A 51 -8.84 -4.33 -12.41
CA LEU A 51 -8.28 -5.63 -12.79
C LEU A 51 -9.28 -6.77 -12.62
N ASN A 52 -10.02 -6.79 -11.52
CA ASN A 52 -11.06 -7.79 -11.31
C ASN A 52 -12.22 -7.63 -12.32
N SER A 53 -12.59 -6.39 -12.67
CA SER A 53 -13.69 -6.13 -13.63
C SER A 53 -13.38 -6.59 -15.06
N ILE A 54 -12.12 -6.47 -15.48
CA ILE A 54 -11.65 -6.92 -16.80
C ILE A 54 -11.32 -8.42 -16.85
N GLY A 55 -11.63 -9.17 -15.77
CA GLY A 55 -11.48 -10.61 -15.71
C GLY A 55 -10.06 -11.10 -15.39
N LEU A 56 -9.25 -10.26 -14.79
CA LEU A 56 -7.94 -10.58 -14.21
C LEU A 56 -8.03 -10.56 -12.68
N PRO A 57 -8.51 -11.66 -12.05
CA PRO A 57 -8.65 -11.70 -10.61
C PRO A 57 -7.31 -11.39 -9.93
N THR A 58 -7.32 -10.40 -9.06
CA THR A 58 -6.11 -9.99 -8.31
C THR A 58 -6.35 -10.24 -6.83
N LEU A 59 -5.55 -11.15 -6.29
CA LEU A 59 -5.58 -11.55 -4.88
C LEU A 59 -4.52 -10.76 -4.14
N GLN A 60 -4.90 -10.00 -3.12
CA GLN A 60 -3.92 -9.42 -2.22
C GLN A 60 -3.52 -10.42 -1.16
N GLY A 61 -2.22 -10.55 -0.93
CA GLY A 61 -1.63 -11.30 0.15
C GLY A 61 -0.78 -10.42 1.07
N TYR A 62 -0.67 -10.81 2.32
CA TYR A 62 0.15 -10.16 3.31
C TYR A 62 1.13 -11.13 3.94
N GLY A 63 2.29 -10.60 4.21
CA GLY A 63 3.32 -11.28 4.95
C GLY A 63 4.65 -10.53 4.91
N LEU A 64 5.62 -11.07 5.58
CA LEU A 64 6.94 -10.53 5.81
C LEU A 64 7.97 -11.62 5.52
N THR A 65 9.23 -11.24 5.32
CA THR A 65 10.35 -12.20 5.27
C THR A 65 10.36 -13.04 6.55
N GLU A 66 10.08 -12.42 7.67
CA GLU A 66 9.98 -13.01 9.01
C GLU A 66 8.81 -14.00 9.17
N THR A 67 7.91 -14.09 8.18
CA THR A 67 6.77 -15.04 8.18
C THR A 67 6.79 -16.03 7.00
N SER A 68 7.87 -16.20 6.29
CA SER A 68 8.24 -17.22 5.28
C SER A 68 7.25 -17.44 4.12
N PRO A 69 6.81 -16.49 3.35
CA PRO A 69 6.55 -15.10 3.71
C PRO A 69 5.10 -14.82 4.09
N VAL A 70 4.12 -15.73 3.81
CA VAL A 70 2.70 -15.39 3.73
C VAL A 70 1.95 -15.68 5.02
N VAL A 71 1.24 -14.68 5.53
CA VAL A 71 0.36 -14.77 6.70
C VAL A 71 -1.10 -14.94 6.27
N SER A 72 -1.54 -14.16 5.28
CA SER A 72 -2.92 -14.15 4.79
C SER A 72 -2.98 -13.90 3.29
N CYS A 73 -4.06 -14.31 2.64
CA CYS A 73 -4.31 -14.03 1.23
C CYS A 73 -5.80 -14.04 0.93
N ASN A 74 -6.22 -13.19 -0.02
CA ASN A 74 -7.57 -13.25 -0.56
C ASN A 74 -7.86 -14.61 -1.18
N ILE A 75 -9.09 -15.07 -1.04
CA ILE A 75 -9.54 -16.37 -1.57
C ILE A 75 -10.13 -16.17 -2.97
N PRO A 76 -9.76 -17.00 -3.97
CA PRO A 76 -10.40 -16.97 -5.28
C PRO A 76 -11.94 -17.07 -5.17
N GLY A 77 -12.64 -16.21 -5.88
CA GLY A 77 -14.11 -16.12 -5.83
C GLY A 77 -14.68 -15.38 -4.61
N LYS A 78 -13.87 -15.04 -3.61
CA LYS A 78 -14.27 -14.26 -2.42
C LYS A 78 -13.33 -13.08 -2.19
N ILE A 79 -12.90 -12.44 -3.25
CA ILE A 79 -11.95 -11.33 -3.19
C ILE A 79 -12.58 -10.13 -2.49
N ARG A 80 -11.87 -9.59 -1.50
CA ARG A 80 -12.17 -8.32 -0.82
C ARG A 80 -10.99 -7.37 -1.03
N ILE A 81 -11.13 -6.43 -1.96
CA ILE A 81 -10.03 -5.57 -2.43
C ILE A 81 -9.43 -4.72 -1.31
N GLU A 82 -10.21 -4.35 -0.32
CA GLU A 82 -9.76 -3.55 0.83
C GLU A 82 -9.04 -4.38 1.90
N THR A 83 -8.92 -5.69 1.71
CA THR A 83 -8.32 -6.60 2.68
C THR A 83 -7.28 -7.49 2.01
N VAL A 84 -6.42 -8.07 2.82
CA VAL A 84 -5.45 -9.07 2.40
C VAL A 84 -5.95 -10.50 2.67
N GLY A 85 -7.27 -10.66 2.81
CA GLY A 85 -7.94 -11.95 3.03
C GLY A 85 -7.80 -12.49 4.44
N PRO A 86 -8.37 -13.67 4.70
CA PRO A 86 -8.24 -14.32 5.99
C PRO A 86 -6.83 -14.87 6.20
N PRO A 87 -6.35 -14.97 7.45
CA PRO A 87 -5.12 -15.69 7.78
C PRO A 87 -5.20 -17.16 7.34
N PHE A 88 -4.06 -17.73 6.96
CA PHE A 88 -3.98 -19.17 6.72
C PHE A 88 -4.23 -19.93 8.01
N LYS A 89 -4.82 -21.13 7.90
CA LYS A 89 -5.19 -21.96 9.05
C LYS A 89 -4.03 -22.31 9.98
N THR A 90 -2.82 -22.33 9.46
CA THR A 90 -1.57 -22.57 10.21
C THR A 90 -1.11 -21.36 11.02
N ASN A 91 -1.70 -20.18 10.78
CA ASN A 91 -1.29 -18.94 11.40
C ASN A 91 -2.36 -18.44 12.37
N GLN A 92 -1.93 -18.04 13.55
CA GLN A 92 -2.73 -17.27 14.49
C GLN A 92 -2.39 -15.80 14.31
N VAL A 93 -3.41 -14.97 14.15
CA VAL A 93 -3.26 -13.51 14.04
C VAL A 93 -4.14 -12.85 15.09
N LYS A 94 -3.59 -11.87 15.78
CA LYS A 94 -4.34 -11.00 16.70
C LYS A 94 -3.90 -9.56 16.54
N ILE A 95 -4.75 -8.65 16.96
CA ILE A 95 -4.46 -7.21 16.99
C ILE A 95 -4.15 -6.85 18.44
N ALA A 96 -3.03 -6.19 18.66
CA ALA A 96 -2.63 -5.66 19.97
C ALA A 96 -3.44 -4.39 20.31
N GLU A 97 -3.36 -3.92 21.55
CA GLU A 97 -4.09 -2.73 22.02
C GLU A 97 -3.73 -1.45 21.22
N ASP A 98 -2.50 -1.36 20.74
CA ASP A 98 -2.02 -0.26 19.92
C ASP A 98 -2.31 -0.45 18.41
N GLY A 99 -3.09 -1.48 18.06
CA GLY A 99 -3.46 -1.80 16.68
C GLY A 99 -2.41 -2.62 15.91
N GLU A 100 -1.27 -2.99 16.54
CA GLU A 100 -0.24 -3.78 15.87
C GLU A 100 -0.72 -5.21 15.56
N ILE A 101 -0.44 -5.67 14.34
CA ILE A 101 -0.70 -7.04 13.91
C ILE A 101 0.35 -7.96 14.53
N LEU A 102 -0.09 -8.93 15.30
CA LEU A 102 0.76 -9.96 15.89
C LEU A 102 0.50 -11.30 15.21
N VAL A 103 1.58 -12.01 14.88
CA VAL A 103 1.51 -13.30 14.18
C VAL A 103 2.21 -14.38 15.00
N LYS A 104 1.57 -15.55 15.07
CA LYS A 104 2.14 -16.78 15.64
C LYS A 104 1.83 -17.93 14.73
N GLY A 105 2.81 -18.78 14.40
CA GLY A 105 2.64 -19.94 13.53
C GLY A 105 3.97 -20.55 13.15
N GLU A 106 3.89 -21.67 12.48
CA GLU A 106 5.08 -22.41 12.00
C GLU A 106 5.84 -21.66 10.90
N ASN A 107 5.19 -20.69 10.27
CA ASN A 107 5.80 -19.81 9.27
C ASN A 107 6.63 -18.67 9.86
N VAL A 108 6.56 -18.43 11.19
CA VAL A 108 7.37 -17.41 11.84
C VAL A 108 8.82 -17.89 11.91
N MET A 109 9.75 -17.02 11.52
CA MET A 109 11.18 -17.28 11.54
C MET A 109 11.68 -17.68 12.94
N LEU A 110 12.78 -18.39 13.00
CA LEU A 110 13.48 -18.71 14.26
C LEU A 110 14.16 -17.47 14.85
N GLY A 111 14.53 -16.51 14.04
CA GLY A 111 15.19 -15.28 14.45
C GLY A 111 16.14 -14.74 13.39
N TYR A 112 16.71 -13.58 13.64
CA TYR A 112 17.75 -12.99 12.83
C TYR A 112 19.11 -13.63 13.13
N TRP A 113 19.86 -13.94 12.07
CA TRP A 113 21.17 -14.57 12.18
C TRP A 113 22.15 -13.73 13.00
N LYS A 114 22.67 -14.28 14.11
CA LYS A 114 23.59 -13.62 15.06
C LYS A 114 23.09 -12.29 15.65
N MET A 115 21.77 -12.04 15.61
CA MET A 115 21.16 -10.82 16.13
C MET A 115 20.08 -11.19 17.15
N LYS A 116 20.53 -11.72 18.29
CA LYS A 116 19.62 -12.21 19.34
C LYS A 116 18.75 -11.10 19.93
N LYS A 117 19.33 -9.93 20.18
CA LYS A 117 18.62 -8.78 20.75
C LYS A 117 17.48 -8.34 19.84
N GLU A 118 17.75 -8.15 18.56
CA GLU A 118 16.75 -7.75 17.56
C GLU A 118 15.66 -8.82 17.39
N THR A 119 16.02 -10.09 17.55
CA THR A 119 15.07 -11.19 17.57
C THR A 119 14.15 -11.12 18.78
N ASP A 120 14.73 -10.98 19.97
CA ASP A 120 13.98 -10.90 21.25
C ASP A 120 13.10 -9.62 21.30
N ASP A 121 13.50 -8.55 20.59
CA ASP A 121 12.73 -7.30 20.48
C ASP A 121 11.43 -7.47 19.68
N ILE A 122 11.42 -8.35 18.68
CA ILE A 122 10.27 -8.53 17.80
C ILE A 122 9.49 -9.84 18.04
N ILE A 123 10.11 -10.87 18.63
CA ILE A 123 9.42 -12.13 18.99
C ILE A 123 9.27 -12.18 20.51
N LYS A 124 8.04 -11.91 20.97
CA LYS A 124 7.72 -11.88 22.41
C LYS A 124 6.65 -12.90 22.76
N ASN A 125 6.94 -13.80 23.69
CA ASN A 125 6.01 -14.86 24.12
C ASN A 125 5.49 -15.71 22.93
N GLY A 126 6.35 -15.95 21.92
CA GLY A 126 6.02 -16.69 20.72
C GLY A 126 5.17 -15.95 19.69
N TRP A 127 4.96 -14.63 19.88
CA TRP A 127 4.30 -13.76 18.92
C TRP A 127 5.29 -12.84 18.24
N LEU A 128 5.27 -12.84 16.91
CA LEU A 128 6.00 -11.88 16.10
C LEU A 128 5.25 -10.55 16.10
N HIS A 129 5.91 -9.49 16.51
CA HIS A 129 5.48 -8.10 16.37
C HIS A 129 5.84 -7.61 14.98
N THR A 130 4.86 -7.49 14.11
CA THR A 130 5.10 -7.24 12.68
C THR A 130 5.51 -5.80 12.38
N GLY A 131 5.18 -4.87 13.26
CA GLY A 131 5.31 -3.44 13.02
C GLY A 131 4.28 -2.88 12.04
N ASP A 132 3.34 -3.69 11.58
CA ASP A 132 2.21 -3.26 10.75
C ASP A 132 0.96 -3.09 11.61
N ILE A 133 0.16 -2.07 11.31
CA ILE A 133 -1.10 -1.77 11.98
C ILE A 133 -2.25 -2.28 11.14
N GLY A 134 -3.28 -2.81 11.78
CA GLY A 134 -4.44 -3.33 11.06
C GLY A 134 -5.60 -3.75 11.94
N GLU A 135 -6.60 -4.32 11.31
CA GLU A 135 -7.83 -4.80 11.94
C GLU A 135 -8.27 -6.13 11.33
N ILE A 136 -9.03 -6.90 12.09
CA ILE A 136 -9.72 -8.09 11.57
C ILE A 136 -11.19 -7.69 11.37
N THR A 137 -11.66 -7.82 10.12
CA THR A 137 -13.05 -7.50 9.77
C THR A 137 -14.02 -8.51 10.40
N LYS A 138 -15.31 -8.15 10.42
CA LYS A 138 -16.38 -9.06 10.92
C LYS A 138 -16.42 -10.41 10.20
N GLU A 139 -15.98 -10.42 8.93
CA GLU A 139 -15.89 -11.63 8.10
C GLU A 139 -14.58 -12.42 8.31
N GLY A 140 -13.72 -11.99 9.24
CA GLY A 140 -12.46 -12.66 9.54
C GLY A 140 -11.31 -12.34 8.56
N ASN A 141 -11.44 -11.30 7.71
CA ASN A 141 -10.36 -10.89 6.83
C ASN A 141 -9.43 -9.90 7.55
N LEU A 142 -8.14 -10.04 7.30
CA LEU A 142 -7.14 -9.08 7.77
C LEU A 142 -7.12 -7.86 6.84
N LYS A 143 -7.15 -6.66 7.42
CA LYS A 143 -7.01 -5.40 6.72
C LYS A 143 -5.84 -4.63 7.32
N ILE A 144 -4.86 -4.29 6.50
CA ILE A 144 -3.70 -3.50 6.90
C ILE A 144 -4.06 -2.04 6.67
N THR A 145 -3.83 -1.23 7.68
CA THR A 145 -4.11 0.20 7.61
C THR A 145 -2.84 1.03 7.48
N ASP A 146 -1.74 0.57 8.09
CA ASP A 146 -0.51 1.34 8.10
C ASP A 146 0.72 0.53 8.54
N ARG A 147 1.87 1.22 8.63
CA ARG A 147 3.10 0.72 9.18
C ARG A 147 3.55 1.56 10.37
N LYS A 148 3.64 0.97 11.56
CA LYS A 148 3.89 1.65 12.84
C LYS A 148 5.09 2.62 12.81
N LYS A 149 6.18 2.23 12.13
CA LYS A 149 7.41 3.05 12.01
C LYS A 149 7.34 4.13 10.91
N GLU A 150 6.33 4.09 10.05
CA GLU A 150 6.18 4.99 8.90
C GLU A 150 5.05 5.99 9.09
N ILE A 151 4.20 5.78 10.10
CA ILE A 151 3.14 6.72 10.47
C ILE A 151 3.75 8.10 10.74
N ILE A 152 3.18 9.11 10.10
CA ILE A 152 3.41 10.50 10.43
C ILE A 152 2.48 10.85 11.59
N VAL A 153 3.04 11.31 12.71
CA VAL A 153 2.26 11.88 13.81
C VAL A 153 2.36 13.40 13.69
N ASN A 154 1.29 14.05 13.27
CA ASN A 154 1.27 15.50 13.12
C ASN A 154 1.33 16.20 14.49
N LEU A 155 1.40 17.53 14.48
CA LEU A 155 1.44 18.32 15.72
C LEU A 155 0.15 18.19 16.56
N GLY A 156 -0.97 17.83 15.94
CA GLY A 156 -2.25 17.57 16.60
C GLY A 156 -2.37 16.18 17.22
N GLY A 157 -1.38 15.29 17.00
CA GLY A 157 -1.40 13.91 17.48
C GLY A 157 -2.12 12.91 16.56
N ASP A 158 -2.55 13.35 15.38
CA ASP A 158 -3.22 12.47 14.42
C ASP A 158 -2.21 11.57 13.70
N ASN A 159 -2.58 10.30 13.54
CA ASN A 159 -1.84 9.31 12.79
C ASN A 159 -2.20 9.38 11.29
N ILE A 160 -1.21 9.62 10.45
CA ILE A 160 -1.39 9.77 9.01
C ILE A 160 -0.51 8.77 8.27
N SER A 161 -1.10 8.02 7.33
CA SER A 161 -0.40 7.10 6.47
C SER A 161 0.25 7.83 5.29
N PRO A 162 1.57 8.03 5.27
CA PRO A 162 2.21 8.66 4.14
C PRO A 162 2.14 7.79 2.88
N SER A 163 2.31 6.49 3.02
CA SER A 163 2.29 5.56 1.88
C SER A 163 0.96 5.56 1.13
N LYS A 164 -0.17 5.72 1.83
CA LYS A 164 -1.49 5.89 1.20
C LYS A 164 -1.51 7.10 0.27
N ILE A 165 -1.01 8.23 0.75
CA ILE A 165 -1.01 9.50 0.02
C ILE A 165 0.00 9.44 -1.13
N GLU A 166 1.19 8.89 -0.91
CA GLU A 166 2.22 8.67 -1.92
C GLU A 166 1.71 7.82 -3.08
N ASN A 167 1.03 6.72 -2.78
CA ASN A 167 0.41 5.87 -3.80
C ASN A 167 -0.65 6.63 -4.60
N LEU A 168 -1.49 7.45 -3.95
CA LEU A 168 -2.48 8.27 -4.64
C LEU A 168 -1.84 9.32 -5.54
N LEU A 169 -0.74 9.95 -5.11
CA LEU A 169 0.02 10.88 -5.95
C LEU A 169 0.56 10.20 -7.21
N CYS A 170 1.13 9.01 -7.06
CA CYS A 170 1.73 8.25 -8.16
C CYS A 170 0.68 7.62 -9.13
N LEU A 171 -0.63 7.81 -8.92
CA LEU A 171 -1.65 7.49 -9.92
C LEU A 171 -1.66 8.48 -11.09
N ASN A 172 -1.06 9.66 -10.94
CA ASN A 172 -0.86 10.59 -12.04
C ASN A 172 0.37 10.19 -12.83
N GLU A 173 0.24 10.02 -14.14
CA GLU A 173 1.34 9.61 -15.04
C GLU A 173 2.53 10.57 -15.08
N LYS A 174 2.34 11.83 -14.67
CA LYS A 174 3.41 12.84 -14.58
C LYS A 174 4.23 12.73 -13.30
N ILE A 175 3.81 11.90 -12.35
CA ILE A 175 4.48 11.71 -11.07
C ILE A 175 5.11 10.31 -11.04
N LYS A 176 6.42 10.27 -11.17
CA LYS A 176 7.18 9.00 -11.10
C LYS A 176 7.29 8.47 -9.69
N GLN A 177 7.63 9.35 -8.75
CA GLN A 177 7.79 9.02 -7.33
C GLN A 177 7.34 10.20 -6.49
N SER A 178 6.92 9.93 -5.27
CA SER A 178 6.55 10.96 -4.31
C SER A 178 6.98 10.56 -2.90
N PHE A 179 7.25 11.55 -2.08
CA PHE A 179 7.59 11.40 -0.68
C PHE A 179 6.82 12.41 0.15
N VAL A 180 6.00 11.94 1.08
CA VAL A 180 5.17 12.78 1.97
C VAL A 180 5.87 12.95 3.31
N TYR A 181 5.92 14.19 3.80
CA TYR A 181 6.53 14.58 5.05
C TYR A 181 5.61 15.47 5.88
N GLY A 182 5.65 15.33 7.20
CA GLY A 182 4.80 16.11 8.11
C GLY A 182 4.87 15.67 9.56
N ASP A 183 5.85 14.82 9.92
CA ASP A 183 6.02 14.39 11.32
C ASP A 183 6.29 15.60 12.22
N LYS A 184 5.48 15.74 13.31
CA LYS A 184 5.50 16.88 14.23
C LYS A 184 5.31 18.25 13.54
N LYS A 185 4.59 18.27 12.42
CA LYS A 185 4.26 19.49 11.67
C LYS A 185 2.75 19.74 11.67
N THR A 186 2.36 20.96 11.33
CA THR A 186 0.93 21.36 11.29
C THR A 186 0.20 20.86 10.06
N TYR A 187 0.91 20.54 8.98
CA TYR A 187 0.36 20.04 7.73
C TYR A 187 1.38 19.19 6.98
N LEU A 188 0.90 18.48 5.96
CA LEU A 188 1.75 17.66 5.10
C LEU A 188 2.32 18.46 3.94
N VAL A 189 3.56 18.13 3.58
CA VAL A 189 4.24 18.57 2.37
C VAL A 189 4.75 17.38 1.58
N ALA A 190 5.06 17.56 0.29
CA ALA A 190 5.57 16.49 -0.54
C ALA A 190 6.80 16.90 -1.36
N LEU A 191 7.73 15.96 -1.54
CA LEU A 191 8.67 15.98 -2.64
C LEU A 191 8.07 15.14 -3.77
N ILE A 192 8.09 15.65 -4.98
CA ILE A 192 7.53 15.01 -6.16
C ILE A 192 8.59 14.92 -7.24
N ILE A 193 8.77 13.73 -7.78
CA ILE A 193 9.66 13.50 -8.91
C ILE A 193 8.83 13.41 -10.18
N SER A 194 9.14 14.29 -11.13
CA SER A 194 8.52 14.34 -12.44
C SER A 194 9.59 14.40 -13.53
N GLU A 195 9.24 13.99 -14.74
CA GLU A 195 10.18 14.00 -15.88
C GLU A 195 10.66 15.40 -16.22
N THR A 196 9.77 16.38 -16.14
CA THR A 196 10.06 17.78 -16.49
C THR A 196 9.44 18.75 -15.50
N ASP A 197 10.07 19.92 -15.35
CA ASP A 197 9.53 21.02 -14.53
C ASP A 197 8.25 21.63 -15.16
N GLU A 198 8.02 21.42 -16.47
CA GLU A 198 6.84 21.89 -17.20
C GLU A 198 5.54 21.26 -16.67
N ASN A 199 5.63 20.07 -16.12
CA ASN A 199 4.48 19.36 -15.53
C ASN A 199 3.96 20.01 -14.23
N LYS A 200 4.62 21.05 -13.72
CA LYS A 200 4.29 21.65 -12.42
C LYS A 200 2.83 22.10 -12.32
N LYS A 201 2.31 22.80 -13.32
CA LYS A 201 0.91 23.29 -13.32
C LYS A 201 -0.11 22.13 -13.35
N GLU A 202 0.19 21.08 -14.10
CA GLU A 202 -0.67 19.89 -14.18
C GLU A 202 -0.67 19.13 -12.85
N ILE A 203 0.48 19.01 -12.20
CA ILE A 203 0.64 18.41 -10.88
C ILE A 203 -0.07 19.25 -9.80
N GLU A 204 0.01 20.58 -9.85
CA GLU A 204 -0.75 21.48 -8.97
C GLU A 204 -2.25 21.25 -9.08
N PHE A 205 -2.79 21.24 -10.29
CA PHE A 205 -4.21 20.97 -10.54
C PHE A 205 -4.64 19.57 -10.06
N TYR A 206 -3.79 18.55 -10.32
CA TYR A 206 -4.04 17.20 -9.82
C TYR A 206 -4.07 17.17 -8.29
N LEU A 207 -3.12 17.82 -7.64
CA LEU A 207 -3.01 17.88 -6.18
C LEU A 207 -4.21 18.58 -5.54
N GLU A 208 -4.71 19.67 -6.15
CA GLU A 208 -5.95 20.32 -5.72
C GLU A 208 -7.15 19.36 -5.79
N THR A 209 -7.24 18.60 -6.88
CA THR A 209 -8.30 17.62 -7.07
C THR A 209 -8.19 16.46 -6.08
N LEU A 210 -6.98 15.94 -5.87
CA LEU A 210 -6.71 14.88 -4.89
C LEU A 210 -7.06 15.36 -3.47
N ASN A 211 -6.68 16.56 -3.09
CA ASN A 211 -6.96 17.15 -1.79
C ASN A 211 -8.45 17.28 -1.47
N LYS A 212 -9.34 17.31 -2.48
CA LYS A 212 -10.80 17.28 -2.27
C LYS A 212 -11.29 15.91 -1.81
N THR A 213 -10.54 14.86 -2.09
CA THR A 213 -10.88 13.48 -1.71
C THR A 213 -10.24 13.03 -0.40
N LEU A 214 -9.27 13.78 0.10
CA LEU A 214 -8.53 13.51 1.32
C LEU A 214 -9.18 14.17 2.54
N SER A 215 -9.02 13.54 3.72
CA SER A 215 -9.39 14.15 5.00
C SER A 215 -8.56 15.41 5.25
N LEU A 216 -9.02 16.27 6.15
CA LEU A 216 -8.36 17.56 6.41
C LEU A 216 -6.88 17.41 6.80
N ILE A 217 -6.56 16.40 7.60
CA ILE A 217 -5.21 16.11 8.09
C ILE A 217 -4.30 15.47 7.02
N GLU A 218 -4.86 14.83 6.01
CA GLU A 218 -4.13 14.17 4.92
C GLU A 218 -3.80 15.10 3.74
N LYS A 219 -4.34 16.33 3.73
CA LYS A 219 -4.12 17.28 2.64
C LYS A 219 -2.69 17.76 2.56
N ILE A 220 -2.12 17.68 1.36
CA ILE A 220 -0.80 18.24 1.07
C ILE A 220 -0.98 19.74 0.80
N LYS A 221 -0.31 20.57 1.59
CA LYS A 221 -0.39 22.04 1.46
C LYS A 221 0.61 22.63 0.49
N LYS A 222 1.81 22.06 0.45
CA LYS A 222 2.87 22.51 -0.44
C LYS A 222 3.66 21.31 -0.95
N PHE A 223 4.27 21.47 -2.11
CA PHE A 223 5.18 20.48 -2.65
C PHE A 223 6.38 21.13 -3.34
N LYS A 224 7.41 20.33 -3.55
CA LYS A 224 8.58 20.70 -4.33
C LYS A 224 8.87 19.64 -5.37
N LEU A 225 9.05 20.06 -6.62
CA LEU A 225 9.60 19.19 -7.65
C LEU A 225 11.10 19.00 -7.40
N ILE A 226 11.55 17.76 -7.50
CA ILE A 226 12.95 17.38 -7.45
C ILE A 226 13.26 16.54 -8.69
N LYS A 227 14.51 16.64 -9.19
CA LYS A 227 14.92 15.99 -10.44
C LYS A 227 15.53 14.63 -10.20
N GLU A 228 16.19 14.45 -9.05
CA GLU A 228 16.87 13.23 -8.71
C GLU A 228 15.85 12.17 -8.27
N GLU A 229 15.84 11.04 -8.96
CA GLU A 229 15.01 9.89 -8.59
C GLU A 229 15.56 9.22 -7.33
N PHE A 230 14.66 8.66 -6.52
CA PHE A 230 15.06 7.78 -5.43
C PHE A 230 15.43 6.44 -6.03
N THR A 231 16.63 5.96 -5.76
CA THR A 231 17.15 4.70 -6.29
C THR A 231 17.81 3.85 -5.19
N ILE A 232 18.11 2.60 -5.53
CA ILE A 232 18.87 1.71 -4.64
C ILE A 232 20.31 2.23 -4.52
N GLU A 233 20.88 2.70 -5.64
CA GLU A 233 22.26 3.16 -5.77
C GLU A 233 22.53 4.39 -4.92
N ASN A 234 21.60 5.37 -4.87
CA ASN A 234 21.73 6.55 -4.01
C ASN A 234 21.27 6.30 -2.56
N GLY A 235 20.91 5.05 -2.25
CA GLY A 235 20.57 4.62 -0.91
C GLY A 235 19.18 5.04 -0.44
N MET A 236 18.35 5.67 -1.28
CA MET A 236 17.01 6.15 -0.91
C MET A 236 15.92 5.11 -1.07
N LEU A 237 16.20 3.99 -1.78
CA LEU A 237 15.33 2.82 -1.84
C LEU A 237 15.97 1.59 -1.20
N THR A 238 15.12 0.69 -0.72
CA THR A 238 15.53 -0.67 -0.39
C THR A 238 15.70 -1.51 -1.66
N PRO A 239 16.35 -2.71 -1.62
CA PRO A 239 16.38 -3.64 -2.75
C PRO A 239 14.98 -4.06 -3.26
N THR A 240 13.94 -3.91 -2.44
CA THR A 240 12.55 -4.18 -2.79
C THR A 240 11.80 -2.91 -3.21
N LEU A 241 12.52 -1.85 -3.59
CA LEU A 241 12.01 -0.57 -4.10
C LEU A 241 11.12 0.21 -3.10
N LYS A 242 11.28 -0.02 -1.80
CA LYS A 242 10.58 0.76 -0.76
C LYS A 242 11.40 1.97 -0.35
N LEU A 243 10.74 3.10 -0.08
CA LEU A 243 11.37 4.34 0.36
C LEU A 243 12.10 4.16 1.71
N LYS A 244 13.37 4.53 1.75
CA LYS A 244 14.13 4.66 3.01
C LYS A 244 13.91 6.07 3.59
N ARG A 245 12.79 6.25 4.26
CA ARG A 245 12.32 7.56 4.75
C ARG A 245 13.38 8.36 5.50
N LYS A 246 14.14 7.71 6.38
CA LYS A 246 15.22 8.36 7.15
C LYS A 246 16.31 8.95 6.25
N GLU A 247 16.71 8.22 5.21
CA GLU A 247 17.74 8.69 4.27
C GLU A 247 17.21 9.84 3.40
N ILE A 248 15.97 9.74 2.94
CA ILE A 248 15.33 10.81 2.16
C ILE A 248 15.21 12.09 3.02
N ILE A 249 14.74 11.98 4.26
CA ILE A 249 14.66 13.13 5.16
C ILE A 249 16.04 13.75 5.38
N LYS A 250 17.08 12.94 5.59
CA LYS A 250 18.45 13.41 5.79
C LYS A 250 18.95 14.20 4.58
N ASN A 251 18.76 13.66 3.36
CA ASN A 251 19.26 14.27 2.13
C ASN A 251 18.48 15.55 1.73
N TYR A 252 17.19 15.59 2.01
CA TYR A 252 16.30 16.68 1.61
C TYR A 252 15.81 17.56 2.77
N LYS A 253 16.46 17.47 3.95
CA LYS A 253 16.01 18.16 5.17
C LYS A 253 15.73 19.64 4.96
N GLN A 254 16.69 20.39 4.40
CA GLN A 254 16.53 21.82 4.19
C GLN A 254 15.41 22.14 3.20
N GLN A 255 15.25 21.33 2.17
CA GLN A 255 14.20 21.52 1.17
C GLN A 255 12.80 21.25 1.75
N LEU A 256 12.68 20.24 2.61
CA LEU A 256 11.44 19.93 3.32
C LEU A 256 11.08 21.01 4.33
N GLU A 257 12.05 21.49 5.11
CA GLU A 257 11.83 22.58 6.09
C GLU A 257 11.44 23.90 5.40
N ASN A 258 11.97 24.21 4.23
CA ASN A 258 11.61 25.42 3.47
C ASN A 258 10.16 25.39 2.94
N LEU A 259 9.45 24.29 3.04
CA LEU A 259 8.05 24.18 2.67
C LEU A 259 7.09 24.58 3.81
N TYR A 260 7.59 24.78 5.01
CA TYR A 260 6.81 25.28 6.16
C TYR A 260 6.96 26.77 6.34
#